data_89016f79dc3c245f731d68de2b55ecc6
#
_entry.id   89016f79dc3c245f731d68de2b55ecc6
#
_cell.length_a   1.000
_cell.length_b   1.000
_cell.length_c   1.000
_cell.angle_alpha   90.00
_cell.angle_beta   90.00
_cell.angle_gamma   90.00
#
_symmetry.space_group_name_H-M   'P 1'
#
loop_
_entity.id
_entity.type
_entity.pdbx_description
1 polymer ?
#
loop_
_entity_poly.entity_id
_entity_poly.type
_entity_poly.pdbx_seq_one_letter_code
_entity_poly.pdbx_strand_id
1 'polypeptide(L)'
;MAELEPGVALDRLCELSRRMLAASDLDARLTVALASLAELFDVRHTMLFVPAGDDGLTTIASHGYPPGGVGASVPFGQGLVGMAAERKRTLTVTNLERGLNMVRAIHASASPARSEGRDIPFVGIVNAQSQLAVPVLIGDELLGVLYAEDTRPGAYGHRHEQVVEIVAHALARDLSSESEATVQHDAAVAAPGGALPLQVQYYQADSSVFFDGEYVIKSLPGSILHRVLHDYVESGRVDFTLKELRLDPELQNHIGRDNLDARLILLRRRLQERFPFVRITRTGRGRFRLELDRTAVLQEA
;
A
#
# COMPACT_ATOMS: atom_id res chain seq x y z
N MET A 1 -29.65 9.43 -9.28
CA MET A 1 -28.55 8.55 -9.72
C MET A 1 -29.10 7.52 -10.68
N ALA A 2 -28.59 7.44 -11.92
CA ALA A 2 -29.01 6.38 -12.84
C ALA A 2 -28.45 5.05 -12.31
N GLU A 3 -29.31 4.11 -11.94
CA GLU A 3 -28.90 2.74 -11.66
C GLU A 3 -28.26 2.16 -12.93
N LEU A 4 -27.03 1.66 -12.81
CA LEU A 4 -26.39 0.92 -13.89
C LEU A 4 -27.28 -0.27 -14.30
N GLU A 5 -27.69 -0.31 -15.56
CA GLU A 5 -28.42 -1.44 -16.11
C GLU A 5 -27.59 -2.74 -15.90
N PRO A 6 -28.19 -3.89 -15.54
CA PRO A 6 -27.45 -5.12 -15.25
C PRO A 6 -26.51 -5.55 -16.38
N GLY A 7 -26.93 -5.43 -17.65
CA GLY A 7 -26.12 -5.76 -18.81
C GLY A 7 -24.88 -4.87 -18.93
N VAL A 8 -25.02 -3.56 -18.74
CA VAL A 8 -23.91 -2.60 -18.80
C VAL A 8 -22.91 -2.83 -17.65
N ALA A 9 -23.39 -3.21 -16.47
CA ALA A 9 -22.50 -3.53 -15.34
C ALA A 9 -21.63 -4.75 -15.63
N LEU A 10 -22.20 -5.79 -16.23
CA LEU A 10 -21.48 -7.02 -16.60
C LEU A 10 -20.41 -6.74 -17.68
N ASP A 11 -20.75 -5.99 -18.72
CA ASP A 11 -19.79 -5.61 -19.77
C ASP A 11 -18.60 -4.82 -19.19
N ARG A 12 -18.85 -3.90 -18.28
CA ARG A 12 -17.81 -3.14 -17.58
C ARG A 12 -16.94 -4.02 -16.67
N LEU A 13 -17.52 -4.99 -15.98
CA LEU A 13 -16.75 -5.97 -15.19
C LEU A 13 -15.87 -6.86 -16.08
N CYS A 14 -16.37 -7.29 -17.24
CA CYS A 14 -15.57 -8.03 -18.22
C CYS A 14 -14.40 -7.17 -18.72
N GLU A 15 -14.64 -5.89 -18.98
CA GLU A 15 -13.58 -4.96 -19.40
C GLU A 15 -12.54 -4.76 -18.32
N LEU A 16 -12.95 -4.53 -17.05
CA LEU A 16 -12.06 -4.41 -15.92
C LEU A 16 -11.21 -5.68 -15.77
N SER A 17 -11.84 -6.86 -15.82
CA SER A 17 -11.13 -8.14 -15.73
C SER A 17 -10.08 -8.30 -16.83
N ARG A 18 -10.40 -7.96 -18.07
CA ARG A 18 -9.45 -8.00 -19.21
C ARG A 18 -8.26 -7.07 -18.99
N ARG A 19 -8.51 -5.84 -18.51
CA ARG A 19 -7.45 -4.86 -18.19
C ARG A 19 -6.53 -5.37 -17.09
N MET A 20 -7.10 -5.94 -16.02
CA MET A 20 -6.30 -6.53 -14.92
C MET A 20 -5.44 -7.71 -15.39
N LEU A 21 -5.99 -8.59 -16.25
CA LEU A 21 -5.26 -9.74 -16.79
C LEU A 21 -4.12 -9.33 -17.74
N ALA A 22 -4.27 -8.21 -18.44
CA ALA A 22 -3.23 -7.67 -19.32
C ALA A 22 -2.07 -7.01 -18.58
N ALA A 23 -2.24 -6.71 -17.29
CA ALA A 23 -1.20 -6.08 -16.48
C ALA A 23 -0.03 -7.05 -16.21
N SER A 24 1.20 -6.53 -16.35
CA SER A 24 2.44 -7.32 -16.31
C SER A 24 2.78 -7.88 -14.92
N ASP A 25 2.38 -7.19 -13.88
CA ASP A 25 2.73 -7.51 -12.49
C ASP A 25 1.67 -7.01 -11.50
N LEU A 26 1.85 -7.32 -10.21
CA LEU A 26 0.92 -6.94 -9.16
C LEU A 26 0.75 -5.42 -9.07
N ASP A 27 1.82 -4.63 -9.14
CA ASP A 27 1.73 -3.18 -9.01
C ASP A 27 0.98 -2.53 -10.18
N ALA A 28 1.25 -2.97 -11.41
CA ALA A 28 0.49 -2.56 -12.58
C ALA A 28 -0.98 -2.96 -12.46
N ARG A 29 -1.25 -4.17 -11.94
CA ARG A 29 -2.61 -4.69 -11.74
C ARG A 29 -3.38 -3.90 -10.68
N LEU A 30 -2.74 -3.53 -9.57
CA LEU A 30 -3.33 -2.66 -8.55
C LEU A 30 -3.69 -1.29 -9.16
N THR A 31 -2.76 -0.69 -9.90
CA THR A 31 -2.99 0.60 -10.56
C THR A 31 -4.17 0.54 -11.54
N VAL A 32 -4.20 -0.50 -12.38
CA VAL A 32 -5.29 -0.72 -13.35
C VAL A 32 -6.62 -0.98 -12.65
N ALA A 33 -6.64 -1.79 -11.59
CA ALA A 33 -7.86 -2.08 -10.85
C ALA A 33 -8.48 -0.82 -10.25
N LEU A 34 -7.68 -0.01 -9.53
CA LEU A 34 -8.16 1.22 -8.90
C LEU A 34 -8.61 2.27 -9.94
N ALA A 35 -7.85 2.46 -11.01
CA ALA A 35 -8.23 3.37 -12.11
C ALA A 35 -9.52 2.90 -12.83
N SER A 36 -9.67 1.59 -13.08
CA SER A 36 -10.86 1.05 -13.73
C SER A 36 -12.12 1.16 -12.84
N LEU A 37 -11.99 1.07 -11.52
CA LEU A 37 -13.09 1.36 -10.60
C LEU A 37 -13.59 2.80 -10.78
N ALA A 38 -12.68 3.76 -10.92
CA ALA A 38 -13.04 5.16 -11.16
C ALA A 38 -13.69 5.36 -12.54
N GLU A 39 -13.06 4.86 -13.60
CA GLU A 39 -13.51 5.09 -14.98
C GLU A 39 -14.83 4.37 -15.32
N LEU A 40 -14.96 3.10 -14.90
CA LEU A 40 -16.07 2.25 -15.31
C LEU A 40 -17.26 2.28 -14.35
N PHE A 41 -17.02 2.57 -13.07
CA PHE A 41 -18.02 2.45 -12.00
C PHE A 41 -18.20 3.73 -11.17
N ASP A 42 -17.53 4.83 -11.53
CA ASP A 42 -17.60 6.12 -10.79
C ASP A 42 -17.16 6.04 -9.32
N VAL A 43 -16.30 5.05 -8.99
CA VAL A 43 -15.67 4.90 -7.67
C VAL A 43 -14.32 5.62 -7.68
N ARG A 44 -14.38 6.94 -7.51
CA ARG A 44 -13.31 7.88 -7.90
C ARG A 44 -12.10 7.90 -6.96
N HIS A 45 -12.33 7.71 -5.67
CA HIS A 45 -11.28 7.77 -4.65
C HIS A 45 -11.17 6.41 -3.99
N THR A 46 -10.08 5.71 -4.25
CA THR A 46 -9.87 4.34 -3.78
C THR A 46 -8.49 4.17 -3.20
N MET A 47 -8.37 3.35 -2.15
CA MET A 47 -7.11 2.93 -1.54
C MET A 47 -7.13 1.44 -1.27
N LEU A 48 -5.98 0.80 -1.43
CA LEU A 48 -5.77 -0.56 -0.95
C LEU A 48 -4.83 -0.54 0.25
N PHE A 49 -5.32 -1.07 1.34
CA PHE A 49 -4.56 -1.29 2.58
C PHE A 49 -4.18 -2.75 2.70
N VAL A 50 -3.01 -3.04 3.26
CA VAL A 50 -2.57 -4.40 3.61
C VAL A 50 -2.14 -4.45 5.07
N PRO A 51 -2.26 -5.61 5.76
CA PRO A 51 -1.79 -5.77 7.13
C PRO A 51 -0.31 -5.37 7.27
N ALA A 52 0.05 -4.70 8.34
CA ALA A 52 1.39 -4.22 8.65
C ALA A 52 1.81 -4.71 10.05
N GLY A 53 2.14 -5.99 10.16
CA GLY A 53 2.34 -6.64 11.45
C GLY A 53 1.03 -6.72 12.26
N ASP A 54 1.16 -6.71 13.59
CA ASP A 54 0.02 -6.81 14.50
C ASP A 54 -0.67 -5.47 14.78
N ASP A 55 -0.06 -4.35 14.37
CA ASP A 55 -0.49 -3.01 14.77
C ASP A 55 -1.59 -2.41 13.89
N GLY A 56 -1.81 -2.92 12.68
CA GLY A 56 -2.82 -2.37 11.78
C GLY A 56 -2.58 -2.59 10.31
N LEU A 57 -3.04 -1.65 9.52
CA LEU A 57 -3.04 -1.67 8.06
C LEU A 57 -2.22 -0.52 7.51
N THR A 58 -1.57 -0.73 6.35
CA THR A 58 -0.82 0.32 5.65
C THR A 58 -1.27 0.41 4.19
N THR A 59 -1.45 1.63 3.68
CA THR A 59 -1.81 1.88 2.28
C THR A 59 -0.66 1.53 1.35
N ILE A 60 -0.90 0.65 0.38
CA ILE A 60 0.09 0.31 -0.67
C ILE A 60 -0.26 0.88 -2.05
N ALA A 61 -1.51 1.25 -2.27
CA ALA A 61 -1.99 1.82 -3.52
C ALA A 61 -3.12 2.80 -3.27
N SER A 62 -3.18 3.87 -4.07
CA SER A 62 -4.26 4.85 -4.04
C SER A 62 -4.57 5.36 -5.45
N HIS A 63 -5.82 5.78 -5.68
CA HIS A 63 -6.27 6.47 -6.90
C HIS A 63 -7.22 7.59 -6.52
N GLY A 64 -7.11 8.73 -7.22
CA GLY A 64 -7.96 9.91 -6.99
C GLY A 64 -7.49 10.81 -5.83
N TYR A 65 -6.42 10.48 -5.15
CA TYR A 65 -5.84 11.29 -4.06
C TYR A 65 -4.61 12.07 -4.50
N PRO A 66 -4.28 13.18 -3.82
CA PRO A 66 -2.99 13.82 -3.98
C PRO A 66 -1.83 12.87 -3.64
N PRO A 67 -0.63 13.08 -4.21
CA PRO A 67 0.57 12.33 -3.81
C PRO A 67 0.84 12.39 -2.30
N GLY A 68 1.35 11.30 -1.71
CA GLY A 68 1.74 11.24 -0.29
C GLY A 68 0.83 10.39 0.58
N GLY A 69 -0.24 9.78 0.04
CA GLY A 69 -1.14 8.88 0.79
C GLY A 69 -0.63 7.45 0.94
N VAL A 70 0.35 7.04 0.12
CA VAL A 70 0.97 5.72 0.22
C VAL A 70 1.83 5.62 1.48
N GLY A 71 1.65 4.56 2.24
CA GLY A 71 2.30 4.37 3.55
C GLY A 71 1.49 4.90 4.74
N ALA A 72 0.31 5.50 4.50
CA ALA A 72 -0.59 5.88 5.58
C ALA A 72 -1.04 4.64 6.37
N SER A 73 -1.05 4.75 7.70
CA SER A 73 -1.38 3.65 8.61
C SER A 73 -2.72 3.84 9.27
N VAL A 74 -3.46 2.74 9.43
CA VAL A 74 -4.74 2.67 10.13
C VAL A 74 -4.71 1.50 11.10
N PRO A 75 -4.85 1.70 12.43
CA PRO A 75 -4.92 0.62 13.40
C PRO A 75 -6.16 -0.28 13.17
N PHE A 76 -6.04 -1.56 13.52
CA PHE A 76 -7.21 -2.46 13.54
C PHE A 76 -8.30 -1.90 14.47
N GLY A 77 -9.57 -2.06 14.09
CA GLY A 77 -10.73 -1.55 14.84
C GLY A 77 -10.95 -0.04 14.73
N GLN A 78 -10.03 0.75 14.14
CA GLN A 78 -10.18 2.20 14.01
C GLN A 78 -10.69 2.62 12.63
N GLY A 79 -11.63 3.55 12.61
CA GLY A 79 -12.27 4.02 11.39
C GLY A 79 -12.99 2.90 10.64
N LEU A 80 -13.49 3.21 9.43
CA LEU A 80 -14.22 2.22 8.63
C LEU A 80 -13.29 1.09 8.13
N VAL A 81 -12.08 1.46 7.74
CA VAL A 81 -11.05 0.53 7.24
C VAL A 81 -10.63 -0.48 8.31
N GLY A 82 -10.22 0.01 9.51
CA GLY A 82 -9.80 -0.86 10.60
C GLY A 82 -10.92 -1.75 11.14
N MET A 83 -12.17 -1.23 11.18
CA MET A 83 -13.34 -2.03 11.55
C MET A 83 -13.69 -3.10 10.51
N ALA A 84 -13.57 -2.80 9.21
CA ALA A 84 -13.80 -3.78 8.15
C ALA A 84 -12.76 -4.91 8.21
N ALA A 85 -11.51 -4.57 8.50
CA ALA A 85 -10.43 -5.53 8.69
C ALA A 85 -10.68 -6.45 9.88
N GLU A 86 -10.99 -5.88 11.04
CA GLU A 86 -11.23 -6.64 12.27
C GLU A 86 -12.45 -7.57 12.15
N ARG A 87 -13.55 -7.05 11.57
CA ARG A 87 -14.80 -7.80 11.40
C ARG A 87 -14.81 -8.71 10.19
N LYS A 88 -13.85 -8.58 9.30
CA LYS A 88 -13.74 -9.31 8.03
C LYS A 88 -15.03 -9.26 7.20
N ARG A 89 -15.65 -8.10 7.14
CA ARG A 89 -16.91 -7.86 6.38
C ARG A 89 -16.95 -6.49 5.77
N THR A 90 -17.65 -6.42 4.63
CA THR A 90 -17.96 -5.15 3.96
C THR A 90 -18.73 -4.21 4.89
N LEU A 91 -18.26 -2.98 4.98
CA LEU A 91 -18.90 -1.90 5.71
C LEU A 91 -19.13 -0.71 4.79
N THR A 92 -20.35 -0.15 4.84
CA THR A 92 -20.75 0.99 4.01
C THR A 92 -21.34 2.10 4.88
N VAL A 93 -20.90 3.33 4.63
CA VAL A 93 -21.49 4.55 5.20
C VAL A 93 -22.02 5.40 4.05
N THR A 94 -23.32 5.65 4.03
CA THR A 94 -24.00 6.36 2.94
C THR A 94 -24.16 7.85 3.15
N ASN A 95 -24.04 8.33 4.40
CA ASN A 95 -24.14 9.75 4.76
C ASN A 95 -23.40 9.99 6.08
N LEU A 96 -22.13 10.38 5.99
CA LEU A 96 -21.26 10.56 7.14
C LEU A 96 -21.70 11.75 8.02
N GLU A 97 -22.18 12.82 7.42
CA GLU A 97 -22.62 14.03 8.13
C GLU A 97 -23.82 13.76 9.04
N ARG A 98 -24.79 12.97 8.55
CA ARG A 98 -25.92 12.50 9.39
C ARG A 98 -25.43 11.59 10.52
N GLY A 99 -24.50 10.69 10.24
CA GLY A 99 -23.91 9.80 11.24
C GLY A 99 -23.13 10.56 12.30
N LEU A 100 -22.28 11.51 11.92
CA LEU A 100 -21.47 12.32 12.83
C LEU A 100 -22.31 13.25 13.70
N ASN A 101 -23.39 13.84 13.18
CA ASN A 101 -24.32 14.66 13.97
C ASN A 101 -25.01 13.81 15.04
N MET A 102 -25.34 12.56 14.73
CA MET A 102 -25.90 11.60 15.69
C MET A 102 -24.86 11.15 16.73
N VAL A 103 -23.61 10.91 16.33
CA VAL A 103 -22.50 10.51 17.21
C VAL A 103 -21.97 11.69 18.05
N ARG A 104 -21.91 12.92 17.51
CA ARG A 104 -21.56 14.12 18.27
C ARG A 104 -22.57 14.42 19.39
N ALA A 105 -23.84 14.08 19.18
CA ALA A 105 -24.85 14.16 20.23
C ALA A 105 -24.60 13.14 21.37
N ILE A 106 -23.87 12.05 21.11
CA ILE A 106 -23.60 10.97 22.07
C ILE A 106 -22.21 11.10 22.73
N HIS A 107 -21.20 11.65 22.02
CA HIS A 107 -19.80 11.71 22.51
C HIS A 107 -19.23 13.13 22.52
N ALA A 108 -19.58 13.92 23.51
CA ALA A 108 -18.93 15.21 23.79
C ALA A 108 -17.56 15.09 24.48
N SER A 109 -16.97 13.89 24.55
CA SER A 109 -15.69 13.68 25.30
C SER A 109 -14.88 12.50 24.79
N ALA A 110 -14.08 12.72 23.75
CA ALA A 110 -12.91 11.88 23.48
C ALA A 110 -11.81 12.72 22.81
N SER A 111 -10.68 12.86 23.49
CA SER A 111 -9.49 13.53 22.97
C SER A 111 -8.82 12.71 21.86
N PRO A 112 -8.30 13.34 20.79
CA PRO A 112 -7.54 12.62 19.78
C PRO A 112 -6.21 12.13 20.36
N ALA A 113 -5.92 10.84 20.22
CA ALA A 113 -4.61 10.29 20.52
C ALA A 113 -3.55 10.93 19.61
N ARG A 114 -2.51 11.50 20.19
CA ARG A 114 -1.33 12.01 19.49
C ARG A 114 -0.52 10.82 18.99
N SER A 115 -0.44 10.62 17.68
CA SER A 115 0.59 9.78 17.08
C SER A 115 1.94 10.50 17.19
N GLU A 116 2.90 9.84 17.79
CA GLU A 116 4.29 10.29 17.81
C GLU A 116 4.83 10.25 16.37
N GLY A 117 5.27 11.37 15.84
CA GLY A 117 5.69 11.76 14.48
C GLY A 117 6.36 10.77 13.50
N ARG A 118 6.17 9.46 13.68
CA ARG A 118 6.71 8.35 12.86
C ARG A 118 5.64 7.63 12.02
N ASP A 119 4.38 8.07 12.08
CA ASP A 119 3.30 7.52 11.29
C ASP A 119 2.85 8.51 10.22
N ILE A 120 2.59 8.00 9.02
CA ILE A 120 1.93 8.77 7.97
C ILE A 120 0.44 8.72 8.29
N PRO A 121 -0.19 9.86 8.64
CA PRO A 121 -1.60 9.86 8.97
C PRO A 121 -2.44 9.53 7.72
N PHE A 122 -3.48 8.72 7.89
CA PHE A 122 -4.48 8.54 6.87
C PHE A 122 -5.27 9.84 6.69
N VAL A 123 -5.16 10.43 5.51
CA VAL A 123 -5.90 11.64 5.13
C VAL A 123 -6.88 11.26 4.02
N GLY A 124 -8.16 11.09 4.39
CA GLY A 124 -9.25 10.96 3.44
C GLY A 124 -9.54 12.27 2.69
N ILE A 125 -10.47 12.23 1.73
CA ILE A 125 -10.92 13.45 1.05
C ILE A 125 -11.68 14.36 2.02
N VAL A 126 -11.50 15.67 1.84
CA VAL A 126 -12.24 16.67 2.63
C VAL A 126 -13.73 16.52 2.33
N ASN A 127 -14.56 16.50 3.39
CA ASN A 127 -16.02 16.38 3.30
C ASN A 127 -16.52 15.06 2.67
N ALA A 128 -15.83 13.94 2.87
CA ALA A 128 -16.36 12.62 2.52
C ALA A 128 -17.76 12.44 3.13
N GLN A 129 -18.73 12.01 2.30
CA GLN A 129 -20.11 11.74 2.72
C GLN A 129 -20.44 10.25 2.62
N SER A 130 -19.83 9.55 1.67
CA SER A 130 -20.00 8.12 1.48
C SER A 130 -18.64 7.43 1.61
N GLN A 131 -18.64 6.28 2.28
CA GLN A 131 -17.46 5.43 2.45
C GLN A 131 -17.85 3.98 2.27
N LEU A 132 -16.95 3.19 1.67
CA LEU A 132 -17.10 1.76 1.47
C LEU A 132 -15.76 1.10 1.80
N ALA A 133 -15.77 0.10 2.67
CA ALA A 133 -14.59 -0.70 3.03
C ALA A 133 -14.91 -2.17 2.82
N VAL A 134 -14.16 -2.80 1.92
CA VAL A 134 -14.33 -4.21 1.52
C VAL A 134 -13.07 -4.98 1.89
N PRO A 135 -13.15 -5.99 2.78
CA PRO A 135 -11.99 -6.79 3.13
C PRO A 135 -11.59 -7.69 1.96
N VAL A 136 -10.29 -7.80 1.75
CA VAL A 136 -9.67 -8.72 0.78
C VAL A 136 -9.28 -9.98 1.52
N LEU A 137 -9.97 -11.07 1.28
CA LEU A 137 -9.86 -12.31 2.05
C LEU A 137 -9.53 -13.52 1.18
N ILE A 138 -8.78 -14.47 1.75
CA ILE A 138 -8.74 -15.86 1.29
C ILE A 138 -9.10 -16.76 2.48
N GLY A 139 -10.25 -17.42 2.39
CA GLY A 139 -10.84 -18.07 3.56
C GLY A 139 -11.05 -17.05 4.69
N ASP A 140 -10.45 -17.32 5.85
CA ASP A 140 -10.49 -16.41 7.00
C ASP A 140 -9.25 -15.50 7.10
N GLU A 141 -8.32 -15.60 6.16
CA GLU A 141 -7.10 -14.78 6.18
C GLU A 141 -7.36 -13.41 5.55
N LEU A 142 -7.02 -12.35 6.32
CA LEU A 142 -7.09 -10.98 5.84
C LEU A 142 -5.80 -10.61 5.08
N LEU A 143 -5.94 -10.33 3.79
CA LEU A 143 -4.85 -9.89 2.91
C LEU A 143 -4.85 -8.38 2.71
N GLY A 144 -5.98 -7.71 2.98
CA GLY A 144 -6.09 -6.26 2.85
C GLY A 144 -7.51 -5.75 3.03
N VAL A 145 -7.66 -4.44 2.80
CA VAL A 145 -8.96 -3.77 2.72
C VAL A 145 -8.94 -2.84 1.52
N LEU A 146 -9.87 -3.04 0.61
CA LEU A 146 -10.14 -2.12 -0.50
C LEU A 146 -11.14 -1.07 0.00
N TYR A 147 -10.70 0.19 0.03
CA TYR A 147 -11.46 1.32 0.56
C TYR A 147 -11.82 2.30 -0.54
N ALA A 148 -13.03 2.84 -0.47
CA ALA A 148 -13.49 3.91 -1.34
C ALA A 148 -14.22 4.99 -0.57
N GLU A 149 -14.13 6.26 -1.03
CA GLU A 149 -14.87 7.39 -0.46
C GLU A 149 -15.29 8.39 -1.55
N ASP A 150 -16.35 9.12 -1.25
CA ASP A 150 -16.94 10.12 -2.15
C ASP A 150 -17.53 11.28 -1.33
N THR A 151 -17.49 12.48 -1.88
CA THR A 151 -18.14 13.68 -1.29
C THR A 151 -19.67 13.68 -1.45
N ARG A 152 -20.21 12.84 -2.32
CA ARG A 152 -21.66 12.73 -2.55
C ARG A 152 -22.28 11.78 -1.51
N PRO A 153 -23.37 12.17 -0.85
CA PRO A 153 -24.11 11.25 0.00
C PRO A 153 -24.80 10.18 -0.86
N GLY A 154 -24.80 8.93 -0.38
CA GLY A 154 -25.40 7.79 -1.10
C GLY A 154 -24.68 7.41 -2.39
N ALA A 155 -23.38 7.75 -2.52
CA ALA A 155 -22.60 7.41 -3.72
C ALA A 155 -22.49 5.90 -3.93
N TYR A 156 -22.38 5.12 -2.84
CA TYR A 156 -22.21 3.68 -2.89
C TYR A 156 -23.50 2.97 -2.49
N GLY A 157 -24.13 2.31 -3.47
CA GLY A 157 -25.24 1.39 -3.27
C GLY A 157 -24.78 -0.05 -3.46
N HIS A 158 -25.71 -1.00 -3.29
CA HIS A 158 -25.45 -2.45 -3.34
C HIS A 158 -24.64 -2.90 -4.57
N ARG A 159 -24.86 -2.31 -5.74
CA ARG A 159 -24.10 -2.64 -6.95
C ARG A 159 -22.63 -2.22 -6.86
N HIS A 160 -22.34 -1.10 -6.24
CA HIS A 160 -20.97 -0.67 -6.01
C HIS A 160 -20.27 -1.61 -5.02
N GLU A 161 -20.97 -2.04 -3.96
CA GLU A 161 -20.46 -3.06 -3.02
C GLU A 161 -20.08 -4.33 -3.78
N GLN A 162 -20.99 -4.88 -4.60
CA GLN A 162 -20.73 -6.10 -5.38
C GLN A 162 -19.54 -5.95 -6.34
N VAL A 163 -19.44 -4.82 -7.05
CA VAL A 163 -18.32 -4.58 -7.97
C VAL A 163 -16.99 -4.52 -7.20
N VAL A 164 -16.95 -3.75 -6.09
CA VAL A 164 -15.73 -3.62 -5.29
C VAL A 164 -15.37 -4.95 -4.62
N GLU A 165 -16.35 -5.77 -4.20
CA GLU A 165 -16.12 -7.13 -3.71
C GLU A 165 -15.53 -8.05 -4.77
N ILE A 166 -16.03 -8.01 -6.00
CA ILE A 166 -15.46 -8.81 -7.11
C ILE A 166 -14.01 -8.42 -7.37
N VAL A 167 -13.70 -7.12 -7.34
CA VAL A 167 -12.33 -6.63 -7.50
C VAL A 167 -11.47 -7.05 -6.32
N ALA A 168 -11.98 -6.97 -5.08
CA ALA A 168 -11.28 -7.43 -3.89
C ALA A 168 -10.94 -8.92 -3.96
N HIS A 169 -11.88 -9.77 -4.42
CA HIS A 169 -11.63 -11.21 -4.63
C HIS A 169 -10.58 -11.48 -5.70
N ALA A 170 -10.58 -10.71 -6.81
CA ALA A 170 -9.56 -10.83 -7.84
C ALA A 170 -8.18 -10.47 -7.28
N LEU A 171 -8.07 -9.35 -6.54
CA LEU A 171 -6.83 -8.92 -5.89
C LEU A 171 -6.35 -9.86 -4.79
N ALA A 172 -7.28 -10.56 -4.10
CA ALA A 172 -6.92 -11.53 -3.07
C ALA A 172 -5.99 -12.62 -3.62
N ARG A 173 -6.29 -13.16 -4.80
CA ARG A 173 -5.42 -14.17 -5.45
C ARG A 173 -4.03 -13.63 -5.75
N ASP A 174 -3.96 -12.38 -6.21
CA ASP A 174 -2.68 -11.74 -6.56
C ASP A 174 -1.84 -11.44 -5.31
N LEU A 175 -2.50 -11.00 -4.24
CA LEU A 175 -1.84 -10.71 -2.96
C LEU A 175 -1.39 -11.99 -2.24
N SER A 176 -2.04 -13.13 -2.45
CA SER A 176 -1.67 -14.42 -1.84
C SER A 176 -0.61 -15.17 -2.63
N SER A 177 -0.46 -14.88 -3.95
CA SER A 177 0.47 -15.63 -4.79
C SER A 177 1.92 -15.27 -4.47
N GLU A 178 2.69 -16.26 -4.03
CA GLU A 178 4.13 -16.13 -3.84
C GLU A 178 4.85 -16.04 -5.19
N SER A 179 5.67 -15.00 -5.38
CA SER A 179 6.45 -14.85 -6.60
C SER A 179 7.70 -15.71 -6.54
N GLU A 180 7.73 -16.87 -7.23
CA GLU A 180 8.93 -17.68 -7.41
C GLU A 180 9.87 -17.07 -8.46
N ALA A 181 11.10 -16.72 -8.08
CA ALA A 181 12.13 -16.20 -8.98
C ALA A 181 13.40 -17.05 -8.96
N THR A 182 13.93 -17.36 -10.15
CA THR A 182 15.22 -18.06 -10.34
C THR A 182 16.35 -17.05 -10.45
N VAL A 183 17.46 -17.30 -9.76
CA VAL A 183 18.61 -16.39 -9.64
C VAL A 183 19.48 -16.41 -10.90
N GLN A 184 19.78 -15.23 -11.45
CA GLN A 184 20.95 -14.98 -12.30
C GLN A 184 21.59 -13.66 -11.83
N HIS A 185 22.89 -13.69 -11.54
CA HIS A 185 23.68 -12.53 -11.13
C HIS A 185 24.14 -11.75 -12.36
N ASP A 186 23.93 -10.44 -12.36
CA ASP A 186 24.58 -9.52 -13.31
C ASP A 186 25.13 -8.29 -12.58
N ALA A 187 26.19 -7.75 -13.18
CA ALA A 187 27.25 -6.93 -12.61
C ALA A 187 26.85 -5.56 -12.04
N ALA A 188 27.69 -5.08 -11.12
CA ALA A 188 27.63 -3.77 -10.46
C ALA A 188 27.72 -2.58 -11.44
N VAL A 189 26.89 -1.56 -11.21
CA VAL A 189 26.95 -0.26 -11.91
C VAL A 189 27.61 0.75 -10.98
N ALA A 190 28.59 1.50 -11.53
CA ALA A 190 29.34 2.52 -10.79
C ALA A 190 28.45 3.72 -10.42
N ALA A 191 28.61 4.23 -9.20
CA ALA A 191 27.89 5.38 -8.68
C ALA A 191 28.27 6.68 -9.42
N PRO A 192 27.30 7.60 -9.68
CA PRO A 192 27.60 8.91 -10.23
C PRO A 192 28.30 9.79 -9.20
N GLY A 193 29.44 10.36 -9.58
CA GLY A 193 30.21 11.28 -8.74
C GLY A 193 29.67 12.70 -8.77
N GLY A 194 29.58 13.35 -7.59
CA GLY A 194 29.49 14.81 -7.52
C GLY A 194 28.46 15.43 -6.57
N ALA A 195 27.51 14.70 -6.04
CA ALA A 195 26.54 15.21 -5.04
C ALA A 195 26.97 14.85 -3.61
N LEU A 196 26.53 15.63 -2.61
CA LEU A 196 26.74 15.27 -1.20
C LEU A 196 26.18 13.88 -0.92
N PRO A 197 26.89 13.04 -0.13
CA PRO A 197 26.42 11.70 0.21
C PRO A 197 25.06 11.74 0.88
N LEU A 198 24.19 10.77 0.55
CA LEU A 198 22.91 10.56 1.22
C LEU A 198 23.18 10.02 2.63
N GLN A 199 22.76 10.75 3.66
CA GLN A 199 22.83 10.27 5.04
C GLN A 199 21.62 9.36 5.31
N VAL A 200 21.87 8.09 5.55
CA VAL A 200 20.86 7.10 5.88
C VAL A 200 20.98 6.74 7.35
N GLN A 201 19.93 7.03 8.13
CA GLN A 201 19.84 6.63 9.53
C GLN A 201 18.85 5.49 9.68
N TYR A 202 19.26 4.42 10.36
CA TYR A 202 18.43 3.26 10.64
C TYR A 202 18.31 3.05 12.14
N TYR A 203 17.07 2.93 12.63
CA TYR A 203 16.74 2.66 14.01
C TYR A 203 16.28 1.21 14.16
N GLN A 204 17.05 0.38 14.85
CA GLN A 204 16.77 -1.04 15.01
C GLN A 204 15.46 -1.32 15.78
N ALA A 205 15.09 -0.44 16.71
CA ALA A 205 13.95 -0.63 17.60
C ALA A 205 12.60 -0.83 16.88
N ASP A 206 12.39 -0.12 15.76
CA ASP A 206 11.16 -0.17 14.95
C ASP A 206 11.43 -0.30 13.45
N SER A 207 12.69 -0.55 13.08
CA SER A 207 13.16 -0.61 11.70
C SER A 207 12.87 0.66 10.89
N SER A 208 12.87 1.83 11.53
CA SER A 208 12.67 3.10 10.84
C SER A 208 13.89 3.53 10.06
N VAL A 209 13.68 4.03 8.86
CA VAL A 209 14.71 4.60 7.98
C VAL A 209 14.44 6.08 7.76
N PHE A 210 15.51 6.89 7.83
CA PHE A 210 15.50 8.32 7.53
C PHE A 210 16.56 8.63 6.47
N PHE A 211 16.23 9.53 5.54
CA PHE A 211 17.14 10.08 4.56
C PHE A 211 17.36 11.57 4.85
N ASP A 212 18.60 11.97 5.09
CA ASP A 212 18.98 13.36 5.42
C ASP A 212 18.11 13.95 6.58
N GLY A 213 17.68 13.08 7.56
CA GLY A 213 16.82 13.43 8.68
C GLY A 213 15.31 13.41 8.38
N GLU A 214 14.89 13.18 7.13
CA GLU A 214 13.47 13.03 6.77
C GLU A 214 13.04 11.56 6.87
N TYR A 215 11.90 11.31 7.53
CA TYR A 215 11.33 9.97 7.69
C TYR A 215 10.92 9.35 6.36
N VAL A 216 11.43 8.15 6.07
CA VAL A 216 11.11 7.39 4.87
C VAL A 216 10.01 6.36 5.15
N ILE A 217 10.33 5.36 6.00
CA ILE A 217 9.47 4.20 6.24
C ILE A 217 9.94 3.44 7.47
N LYS A 218 9.10 2.56 8.06
CA LYS A 218 9.43 1.71 9.21
C LYS A 218 8.99 0.25 9.00
N SER A 219 9.21 -0.58 10.00
CA SER A 219 8.86 -2.01 10.05
C SER A 219 9.50 -2.80 8.90
N LEU A 220 8.90 -3.89 8.42
CA LEU A 220 9.49 -4.76 7.39
C LEU A 220 9.96 -4.01 6.12
N PRO A 221 9.22 -3.04 5.53
CA PRO A 221 9.76 -2.25 4.42
C PRO A 221 11.02 -1.46 4.77
N GLY A 222 11.14 -0.99 6.02
CA GLY A 222 12.34 -0.32 6.52
C GLY A 222 13.53 -1.28 6.64
N SER A 223 13.30 -2.48 7.17
CA SER A 223 14.33 -3.53 7.22
C SER A 223 14.78 -3.95 5.82
N ILE A 224 13.85 -4.09 4.86
CA ILE A 224 14.19 -4.38 3.45
C ILE A 224 15.07 -3.27 2.87
N LEU A 225 14.68 -2.00 3.06
CA LEU A 225 15.43 -0.85 2.54
C LEU A 225 16.82 -0.78 3.16
N HIS A 226 16.92 -0.95 4.47
CA HIS A 226 18.21 -0.99 5.18
C HIS A 226 19.11 -2.09 4.63
N ARG A 227 18.60 -3.33 4.52
CA ARG A 227 19.36 -4.48 4.01
C ARG A 227 19.89 -4.24 2.59
N VAL A 228 19.06 -3.74 1.70
CA VAL A 228 19.43 -3.46 0.31
C VAL A 228 20.48 -2.34 0.22
N LEU A 229 20.34 -1.28 1.03
CA LEU A 229 21.31 -0.18 1.11
C LEU A 229 22.63 -0.62 1.74
N HIS A 230 22.60 -1.51 2.74
CA HIS A 230 23.76 -2.08 3.37
C HIS A 230 24.60 -2.89 2.36
N ASP A 231 23.96 -3.81 1.63
CA ASP A 231 24.63 -4.57 0.57
C ASP A 231 25.20 -3.68 -0.54
N TYR A 232 24.47 -2.58 -0.87
CA TYR A 232 24.96 -1.59 -1.83
C TYR A 232 26.21 -0.87 -1.32
N VAL A 233 26.24 -0.43 -0.08
CA VAL A 233 27.38 0.30 0.51
C VAL A 233 28.60 -0.62 0.68
N GLU A 234 28.37 -1.85 1.14
CA GLU A 234 29.48 -2.80 1.39
C GLU A 234 30.08 -3.41 0.13
N SER A 235 29.24 -3.79 -0.83
CA SER A 235 29.68 -4.60 -1.99
C SER A 235 29.38 -3.95 -3.35
N GLY A 236 28.73 -2.80 -3.40
CA GLY A 236 28.25 -2.18 -4.65
C GLY A 236 27.11 -2.95 -5.31
N ARG A 237 26.46 -3.84 -4.59
CA ARG A 237 25.38 -4.67 -5.12
C ARG A 237 24.15 -3.84 -5.41
N VAL A 238 23.60 -3.97 -6.62
CA VAL A 238 22.41 -3.25 -7.06
C VAL A 238 21.23 -4.16 -7.41
N ASP A 239 21.46 -5.42 -7.75
CA ASP A 239 20.43 -6.38 -8.17
C ASP A 239 20.08 -7.34 -7.03
N PHE A 240 18.77 -7.45 -6.76
CA PHE A 240 18.21 -8.23 -5.65
C PHE A 240 17.04 -9.08 -6.08
N THR A 241 16.72 -10.12 -5.29
CA THR A 241 15.55 -10.97 -5.49
C THR A 241 14.71 -11.07 -4.22
N LEU A 242 13.39 -11.17 -4.37
CA LEU A 242 12.48 -11.42 -3.25
C LEU A 242 12.78 -12.75 -2.55
N LYS A 243 13.28 -13.76 -3.30
CA LYS A 243 13.66 -15.05 -2.74
C LYS A 243 14.83 -14.93 -1.75
N GLU A 244 15.84 -14.14 -2.09
CA GLU A 244 16.98 -13.88 -1.19
C GLU A 244 16.53 -13.13 0.06
N LEU A 245 15.72 -12.08 -0.09
CA LEU A 245 15.16 -11.34 1.06
C LEU A 245 14.35 -12.25 1.98
N ARG A 246 13.59 -13.19 1.42
CA ARG A 246 12.80 -14.16 2.19
C ARG A 246 13.67 -15.14 2.98
N LEU A 247 14.84 -15.48 2.47
CA LEU A 247 15.80 -16.40 3.10
C LEU A 247 16.79 -15.67 4.03
N ASP A 248 16.77 -14.33 4.05
CA ASP A 248 17.67 -13.55 4.89
C ASP A 248 17.32 -13.72 6.37
N PRO A 249 18.26 -14.17 7.22
CA PRO A 249 18.01 -14.44 8.64
C PRO A 249 17.57 -13.20 9.43
N GLU A 250 18.06 -12.01 9.07
CA GLU A 250 17.70 -10.75 9.74
C GLU A 250 16.27 -10.35 9.42
N LEU A 251 15.82 -10.60 8.19
CA LEU A 251 14.46 -10.30 7.75
C LEU A 251 13.45 -11.36 8.18
N GLN A 252 13.87 -12.63 8.36
CA GLN A 252 12.95 -13.73 8.72
C GLN A 252 12.14 -13.44 10.00
N ASN A 253 12.74 -12.79 10.99
CA ASN A 253 12.06 -12.41 12.22
C ASN A 253 10.92 -11.40 12.01
N HIS A 254 10.95 -10.65 10.92
CA HIS A 254 9.97 -9.62 10.56
C HIS A 254 9.02 -10.06 9.46
N ILE A 255 9.37 -11.05 8.64
CA ILE A 255 8.57 -11.46 7.48
C ILE A 255 7.29 -12.18 7.91
N GLY A 256 7.36 -13.10 8.88
CA GLY A 256 6.18 -13.85 9.33
C GLY A 256 5.33 -14.36 8.16
N ARG A 257 4.05 -13.93 8.14
CA ARG A 257 3.09 -14.16 7.04
C ARG A 257 2.99 -12.98 6.06
N ASP A 258 3.89 -12.01 6.14
CA ASP A 258 3.84 -10.80 5.33
C ASP A 258 4.13 -11.08 3.85
N ASN A 259 3.34 -10.43 2.98
CA ASN A 259 3.54 -10.46 1.54
C ASN A 259 4.67 -9.50 1.15
N LEU A 260 5.86 -10.04 0.84
CA LEU A 260 7.03 -9.24 0.44
C LEU A 260 6.81 -8.43 -0.84
N ASP A 261 6.04 -8.94 -1.81
CA ASP A 261 5.70 -8.17 -3.03
C ASP A 261 4.92 -6.91 -2.67
N ALA A 262 3.93 -7.00 -1.77
CA ALA A 262 3.17 -5.85 -1.30
C ALA A 262 4.07 -4.85 -0.54
N ARG A 263 5.02 -5.33 0.28
CA ARG A 263 5.98 -4.49 0.98
C ARG A 263 6.95 -3.77 0.04
N LEU A 264 7.41 -4.46 -0.99
CA LEU A 264 8.27 -3.86 -2.01
C LEU A 264 7.51 -2.83 -2.86
N ILE A 265 6.22 -3.08 -3.16
CA ILE A 265 5.35 -2.09 -3.83
C ILE A 265 5.21 -0.84 -2.98
N LEU A 266 4.89 -1.00 -1.69
CA LEU A 266 4.80 0.10 -0.74
C LEU A 266 6.10 0.93 -0.72
N LEU A 267 7.24 0.25 -0.53
CA LEU A 267 8.55 0.88 -0.47
C LEU A 267 8.86 1.64 -1.77
N ARG A 268 8.66 1.00 -2.92
CA ARG A 268 8.90 1.61 -4.23
C ARG A 268 8.06 2.86 -4.45
N ARG A 269 6.77 2.81 -4.18
CA ARG A 269 5.86 3.94 -4.33
C ARG A 269 6.22 5.08 -3.38
N ARG A 270 6.54 4.76 -2.12
CA ARG A 270 6.96 5.76 -1.14
C ARG A 270 8.24 6.48 -1.55
N LEU A 271 9.24 5.74 -2.04
CA LEU A 271 10.48 6.31 -2.57
C LEU A 271 10.21 7.19 -3.79
N GLN A 272 9.39 6.73 -4.73
CA GLN A 272 9.06 7.48 -5.93
C GLN A 272 8.32 8.80 -5.64
N GLU A 273 7.46 8.83 -4.64
CA GLU A 273 6.69 10.02 -4.26
C GLU A 273 7.53 11.07 -3.52
N ARG A 274 8.46 10.63 -2.65
CA ARG A 274 9.13 11.53 -1.70
C ARG A 274 10.63 11.62 -1.89
N PHE A 275 11.26 10.59 -2.46
CA PHE A 275 12.72 10.43 -2.52
C PHE A 275 13.16 9.97 -3.92
N PRO A 276 12.88 10.73 -5.00
CA PRO A 276 13.08 10.29 -6.38
C PRO A 276 14.56 10.00 -6.74
N PHE A 277 15.50 10.40 -5.90
CA PHE A 277 16.92 10.11 -6.02
C PHE A 277 17.30 8.68 -5.52
N VAL A 278 16.36 7.95 -4.91
CA VAL A 278 16.48 6.52 -4.59
C VAL A 278 15.34 5.79 -5.27
N ARG A 279 15.65 4.91 -6.18
CA ARG A 279 14.66 4.18 -6.97
C ARG A 279 14.84 2.68 -6.82
N ILE A 280 13.73 1.98 -6.73
CA ILE A 280 13.66 0.52 -6.82
C ILE A 280 12.89 0.19 -8.09
N THR A 281 13.59 -0.34 -9.11
CA THR A 281 13.04 -0.71 -10.40
C THR A 281 12.90 -2.22 -10.52
N ARG A 282 11.76 -2.70 -11.02
CA ARG A 282 11.59 -4.13 -11.31
C ARG A 282 12.38 -4.51 -12.56
N THR A 283 13.20 -5.56 -12.46
CA THR A 283 13.98 -6.11 -13.57
C THR A 283 13.44 -7.46 -14.06
N GLY A 284 12.39 -7.98 -13.39
CA GLY A 284 11.75 -9.25 -13.74
C GLY A 284 10.81 -9.72 -12.63
N ARG A 285 10.24 -10.90 -12.81
CA ARG A 285 9.36 -11.51 -11.78
C ARG A 285 10.18 -11.81 -10.52
N GLY A 286 9.80 -11.17 -9.38
CA GLY A 286 10.49 -11.30 -8.11
C GLY A 286 11.93 -10.75 -8.10
N ARG A 287 12.31 -9.91 -9.09
CA ARG A 287 13.63 -9.27 -9.20
C ARG A 287 13.49 -7.77 -9.23
N PHE A 288 14.44 -7.09 -8.61
CA PHE A 288 14.48 -5.64 -8.60
C PHE A 288 15.90 -5.11 -8.51
N ARG A 289 16.08 -3.87 -8.92
CA ARG A 289 17.34 -3.12 -8.88
C ARG A 289 17.19 -1.88 -8.03
N LEU A 290 18.17 -1.63 -7.18
CA LEU A 290 18.35 -0.37 -6.47
C LEU A 290 19.15 0.59 -7.35
N GLU A 291 18.65 1.82 -7.51
CA GLU A 291 19.31 2.92 -8.22
C GLU A 291 19.40 4.12 -7.28
N LEU A 292 20.61 4.68 -7.13
CA LEU A 292 20.85 5.87 -6.35
C LEU A 292 21.52 6.93 -7.22
N ASP A 293 21.05 8.17 -7.11
CA ASP A 293 21.65 9.32 -7.79
C ASP A 293 22.81 9.93 -6.97
N ARG A 294 23.00 9.48 -5.70
CA ARG A 294 24.05 9.90 -4.77
C ARG A 294 24.66 8.68 -4.06
N THR A 295 25.91 8.79 -3.63
CA THR A 295 26.52 7.79 -2.74
C THR A 295 25.79 7.79 -1.39
N ALA A 296 25.57 6.61 -0.80
CA ALA A 296 24.91 6.48 0.50
C ALA A 296 25.94 6.26 1.62
N VAL A 297 25.67 6.83 2.80
CA VAL A 297 26.41 6.58 4.04
C VAL A 297 25.41 6.11 5.09
N LEU A 298 25.61 4.90 5.61
CA LEU A 298 24.74 4.30 6.60
C LEU A 298 25.20 4.65 8.01
N GLN A 299 24.24 4.97 8.87
CA GLN A 299 24.41 5.15 10.31
C GLN A 299 23.33 4.33 11.02
N GLU A 300 23.75 3.46 11.91
CA GLU A 300 22.86 2.70 12.80
C GLU A 300 22.74 3.41 14.14
N ALA A 301 21.50 3.53 14.67
CA ALA A 301 21.18 4.23 15.91
C ALA A 301 20.30 3.36 16.83
#